data_de8f814a4ac5a58ade31bc7e05190952
#
_entry.id   de8f814a4ac5a58ade31bc7e05190952
#
_cell.length_a   1.000
_cell.length_b   1.000
_cell.length_c   1.000
_cell.angle_alpha   90.00
_cell.angle_beta   90.00
_cell.angle_gamma   90.00
#
_symmetry.space_group_name_H-M   'P 1'
#
loop_
_entity.id
_entity.type
_entity.pdbx_description
1 polymer ?
#
loop_
_entity_poly.entity_id
_entity_poly.type
_entity_poly.pdbx_seq_one_letter_code
_entity_poly.pdbx_strand_id
1 'polypeptide(L)'
;MTIAIARRPYRSRLAVALCALTLLIAKSPAAFAHTHPAMMMPAPDQTVESPDVVMIHYTEAVEPKFSQITVTDMSGHLMNKEASVVSSDGKMVSVAMPKLKAGVYTVKWVAVAVDGHRSTGDYKFTVK
;
A
#
# COMPACT_ATOMS: atom_id res chain seq x y z
N MET A 1 -3.89 -62.38 47.92
CA MET A 1 -2.92 -61.41 47.28
C MET A 1 -3.64 -60.75 46.12
N THR A 2 -4.19 -59.53 46.33
CA THR A 2 -5.06 -58.87 45.39
C THR A 2 -4.23 -57.74 44.67
N ILE A 3 -4.02 -57.95 43.40
CA ILE A 3 -3.26 -56.99 42.61
C ILE A 3 -4.21 -55.85 42.11
N ALA A 4 -4.07 -54.67 42.67
CA ALA A 4 -4.81 -53.50 42.23
C ALA A 4 -4.14 -52.89 40.98
N ILE A 5 -4.79 -52.99 39.81
CA ILE A 5 -4.37 -52.34 38.56
C ILE A 5 -4.84 -50.91 38.60
N ALA A 6 -3.91 -49.98 38.83
CA ALA A 6 -4.16 -48.53 38.74
C ALA A 6 -4.41 -48.10 37.28
N ARG A 7 -5.68 -47.85 36.94
CA ARG A 7 -6.05 -47.23 35.64
C ARG A 7 -5.64 -45.76 35.64
N ARG A 8 -4.56 -45.40 34.93
CA ARG A 8 -4.16 -44.02 34.68
C ARG A 8 -5.22 -43.32 33.83
N PRO A 9 -5.66 -42.12 34.20
CA PRO A 9 -6.69 -41.42 33.45
C PRO A 9 -6.15 -40.88 32.12
N TYR A 10 -6.56 -41.50 31.03
CA TYR A 10 -6.27 -41.10 29.64
C TYR A 10 -6.87 -39.70 29.30
N ARG A 11 -7.85 -39.25 30.09
CA ARG A 11 -8.57 -37.97 29.86
C ARG A 11 -7.70 -36.71 29.94
N SER A 12 -6.63 -36.71 30.74
CA SER A 12 -5.77 -35.54 30.91
C SER A 12 -4.87 -35.27 29.71
N ARG A 13 -4.49 -36.28 28.95
CA ARG A 13 -3.63 -36.14 27.78
C ARG A 13 -4.37 -35.57 26.57
N LEU A 14 -5.66 -35.89 26.40
CA LEU A 14 -6.49 -35.32 25.35
C LEU A 14 -6.79 -33.83 25.58
N ALA A 15 -7.02 -33.42 26.82
CA ALA A 15 -7.29 -32.02 27.17
C ALA A 15 -6.08 -31.14 26.94
N VAL A 16 -4.87 -31.62 27.24
CA VAL A 16 -3.63 -30.85 26.99
C VAL A 16 -3.35 -30.73 25.49
N ALA A 17 -3.60 -31.78 24.70
CA ALA A 17 -3.43 -31.73 23.25
C ALA A 17 -4.42 -30.77 22.55
N LEU A 18 -5.67 -30.71 23.04
CA LEU A 18 -6.69 -29.79 22.51
C LEU A 18 -6.39 -28.33 22.84
N CYS A 19 -5.89 -28.02 24.04
CA CYS A 19 -5.44 -26.69 24.42
C CYS A 19 -4.19 -26.24 23.64
N ALA A 20 -3.25 -27.13 23.32
CA ALA A 20 -2.08 -26.79 22.50
C ALA A 20 -2.46 -26.51 21.05
N LEU A 21 -3.45 -27.20 20.50
CA LEU A 21 -3.94 -26.99 19.13
C LEU A 21 -4.68 -25.63 18.98
N THR A 22 -5.44 -25.23 20.01
CA THR A 22 -6.14 -23.93 19.99
C THR A 22 -5.19 -22.74 20.12
N LEU A 23 -4.05 -22.88 20.81
CA LEU A 23 -3.04 -21.81 20.91
C LEU A 23 -2.26 -21.59 19.60
N LEU A 24 -2.16 -22.59 18.72
CA LEU A 24 -1.48 -22.46 17.43
C LEU A 24 -2.30 -21.66 16.40
N ILE A 25 -3.61 -21.59 16.54
CA ILE A 25 -4.50 -20.88 15.59
C ILE A 25 -4.54 -19.35 15.88
N ALA A 26 -4.14 -18.92 17.08
CA ALA A 26 -4.22 -17.52 17.51
C ALA A 26 -3.09 -16.63 17.01
N LYS A 27 -2.13 -17.13 16.24
CA LYS A 27 -1.03 -16.35 15.64
C LYS A 27 -1.19 -16.25 14.13
N SER A 28 -2.36 -15.84 13.65
CA SER A 28 -2.43 -15.27 12.31
C SER A 28 -1.77 -13.91 12.38
N PRO A 29 -0.62 -13.65 11.69
CA PRO A 29 -0.18 -12.29 11.52
C PRO A 29 -1.31 -11.57 10.80
N ALA A 30 -1.86 -10.51 11.41
CA ALA A 30 -2.67 -9.57 10.67
C ALA A 30 -1.77 -9.06 9.53
N ALA A 31 -1.98 -9.56 8.33
CA ALA A 31 -1.38 -9.01 7.14
C ALA A 31 -2.00 -7.61 7.01
N PHE A 32 -1.32 -6.60 7.55
CA PHE A 32 -1.62 -5.23 7.23
C PHE A 32 -1.29 -5.06 5.75
N ALA A 33 -2.28 -5.23 4.90
CA ALA A 33 -2.22 -4.89 3.50
C ALA A 33 -2.19 -3.36 3.41
N HIS A 34 -1.00 -2.76 3.62
CA HIS A 34 -0.83 -1.33 3.38
C HIS A 34 -0.93 -1.11 1.88
N THR A 35 -1.81 -0.21 1.48
CA THR A 35 -1.86 0.29 0.10
C THR A 35 -0.52 0.93 -0.25
N HIS A 36 0.15 0.40 -1.27
CA HIS A 36 1.40 0.95 -1.78
C HIS A 36 1.41 0.96 -3.30
N PRO A 37 2.22 1.84 -3.89
CA PRO A 37 2.38 1.88 -5.33
C PRO A 37 2.88 0.54 -5.88
N ALA A 38 2.14 0.01 -6.86
CA ALA A 38 2.53 -1.16 -7.64
C ALA A 38 3.21 -0.76 -8.95
N MET A 39 2.81 0.39 -9.52
CA MET A 39 3.39 0.96 -10.73
C MET A 39 3.32 2.49 -10.66
N MET A 40 4.35 3.16 -11.14
CA MET A 40 4.42 4.62 -11.25
C MET A 40 4.82 5.00 -12.69
N MET A 41 4.19 6.04 -13.22
CA MET A 41 4.48 6.52 -14.56
C MET A 41 4.47 8.06 -14.57
N PRO A 42 5.61 8.73 -14.83
CA PRO A 42 6.95 8.16 -15.05
C PRO A 42 7.45 7.35 -13.83
N ALA A 43 8.31 6.36 -14.07
CA ALA A 43 8.92 5.58 -12.98
C ALA A 43 9.94 6.41 -12.18
N PRO A 44 10.25 6.06 -10.93
CA PRO A 44 11.32 6.69 -10.16
C PRO A 44 12.63 6.72 -10.95
N ASP A 45 13.29 7.88 -10.93
CA ASP A 45 14.57 8.18 -11.59
C ASP A 45 14.57 8.05 -13.13
N GLN A 46 13.41 7.84 -13.74
CA GLN A 46 13.27 7.75 -15.19
C GLN A 46 13.50 9.12 -15.85
N THR A 47 14.17 9.13 -17.01
CA THR A 47 14.25 10.27 -17.91
C THR A 47 13.26 10.08 -19.06
N VAL A 48 12.35 11.04 -19.24
CA VAL A 48 11.26 10.98 -20.21
C VAL A 48 11.12 12.29 -20.97
N GLU A 49 10.38 12.28 -22.07
CA GLU A 49 9.80 13.52 -22.64
C GLU A 49 8.77 14.09 -21.64
N SER A 50 8.35 15.35 -21.86
CA SER A 50 7.32 15.95 -21.01
C SER A 50 6.06 15.06 -20.98
N PRO A 51 5.72 14.41 -19.86
CA PRO A 51 4.54 13.57 -19.77
C PRO A 51 3.29 14.44 -19.72
N ASP A 52 2.22 13.99 -20.36
CA ASP A 52 0.91 14.64 -20.28
C ASP A 52 0.14 14.24 -19.00
N VAL A 53 0.54 13.14 -18.37
CA VAL A 53 -0.07 12.59 -17.16
C VAL A 53 1.00 11.98 -16.26
N VAL A 54 0.88 12.20 -14.96
CA VAL A 54 1.58 11.41 -13.93
C VAL A 54 0.55 10.51 -13.28
N MET A 55 0.85 9.21 -13.16
CA MET A 55 -0.07 8.24 -12.58
C MET A 55 0.63 7.26 -11.65
N ILE A 56 -0.12 6.78 -10.67
CA ILE A 56 0.31 5.74 -9.75
C ILE A 56 -0.81 4.70 -9.65
N HIS A 57 -0.46 3.45 -9.91
CA HIS A 57 -1.34 2.31 -9.69
C HIS A 57 -1.01 1.69 -8.34
N TYR A 58 -2.02 1.47 -7.51
CA TYR A 58 -1.90 0.95 -6.15
C TYR A 58 -2.31 -0.52 -6.06
N THR A 59 -1.80 -1.22 -5.05
CA THR A 59 -2.15 -2.63 -4.77
C THR A 59 -3.60 -2.80 -4.37
N GLU A 60 -4.17 -1.79 -3.66
CA GLU A 60 -5.53 -1.78 -3.17
C GLU A 60 -6.26 -0.52 -3.63
N ALA A 61 -7.59 -0.53 -3.58
CA ALA A 61 -8.40 0.63 -3.88
C ALA A 61 -8.20 1.75 -2.85
N VAL A 62 -8.18 2.99 -3.33
CA VAL A 62 -7.99 4.20 -2.52
C VAL A 62 -9.23 5.08 -2.52
N GLU A 63 -9.40 5.85 -1.47
CA GLU A 63 -10.46 6.82 -1.30
C GLU A 63 -10.19 8.08 -2.15
N PRO A 64 -11.04 8.42 -3.12
CA PRO A 64 -10.80 9.54 -4.05
C PRO A 64 -10.65 10.90 -3.36
N LYS A 65 -11.39 11.13 -2.28
CA LYS A 65 -11.37 12.42 -1.56
C LYS A 65 -10.09 12.69 -0.78
N PHE A 66 -9.33 11.64 -0.48
CA PHE A 66 -8.17 11.71 0.41
C PHE A 66 -6.87 11.26 -0.26
N SER A 67 -6.95 10.84 -1.52
CA SER A 67 -5.80 10.37 -2.28
C SER A 67 -5.45 11.35 -3.38
N GLN A 68 -4.17 11.73 -3.48
CA GLN A 68 -3.73 12.75 -4.42
C GLN A 68 -2.27 12.60 -4.82
N ILE A 69 -1.95 13.15 -5.97
CA ILE A 69 -0.59 13.33 -6.49
C ILE A 69 -0.33 14.83 -6.62
N THR A 70 0.87 15.24 -6.22
CA THR A 70 1.37 16.59 -6.35
C THR A 70 2.73 16.55 -7.03
N VAL A 71 2.93 17.34 -8.08
CA VAL A 71 4.19 17.42 -8.83
C VAL A 71 4.77 18.82 -8.66
N THR A 72 6.03 18.90 -8.25
CA THR A 72 6.75 20.17 -8.07
C THR A 72 8.04 20.16 -8.86
N ASP A 73 8.49 21.36 -9.27
CA ASP A 73 9.84 21.58 -9.79
C ASP A 73 10.90 21.60 -8.67
N MET A 74 12.16 21.78 -9.02
CA MET A 74 13.27 21.86 -8.05
C MET A 74 13.18 23.06 -7.10
N SER A 75 12.45 24.10 -7.46
CA SER A 75 12.20 25.28 -6.62
C SER A 75 10.98 25.10 -5.71
N GLY A 76 10.28 23.98 -5.81
CA GLY A 76 9.08 23.68 -5.03
C GLY A 76 7.79 24.27 -5.60
N HIS A 77 7.82 24.83 -6.82
CA HIS A 77 6.61 25.33 -7.46
C HIS A 77 5.73 24.17 -7.92
N LEU A 78 4.44 24.28 -7.62
CA LEU A 78 3.43 23.32 -8.06
C LEU A 78 3.26 23.37 -9.58
N MET A 79 3.40 22.21 -10.23
CA MET A 79 3.33 22.08 -11.68
C MET A 79 1.94 21.62 -12.16
N ASN A 80 1.28 20.72 -11.45
CA ASN A 80 -0.08 20.31 -11.79
C ASN A 80 -1.10 21.39 -11.36
N LYS A 81 -1.94 21.79 -12.30
CA LYS A 81 -2.99 22.80 -12.07
C LYS A 81 -4.33 22.20 -11.67
N GLU A 82 -4.52 20.94 -12.02
CA GLU A 82 -5.77 20.23 -11.78
C GLU A 82 -5.64 19.27 -10.59
N ALA A 83 -6.79 18.91 -10.03
CA ALA A 83 -6.88 17.90 -8.98
C ALA A 83 -6.58 16.50 -9.55
N SER A 84 -6.12 15.62 -8.69
CA SER A 84 -5.96 14.21 -9.04
C SER A 84 -7.31 13.55 -9.29
N VAL A 85 -7.31 12.60 -10.23
CA VAL A 85 -8.46 11.77 -10.59
C VAL A 85 -8.17 10.34 -10.19
N VAL A 86 -9.15 9.69 -9.55
CA VAL A 86 -9.09 8.27 -9.21
C VAL A 86 -9.92 7.49 -10.22
N SER A 87 -9.39 6.37 -10.73
CA SER A 87 -10.10 5.50 -11.67
C SER A 87 -11.35 4.87 -11.04
N SER A 88 -12.24 4.36 -11.88
CA SER A 88 -13.51 3.76 -11.42
C SER A 88 -13.34 2.52 -10.53
N ASP A 89 -12.23 1.78 -10.69
CA ASP A 89 -11.86 0.65 -9.84
C ASP A 89 -11.15 1.07 -8.55
N GLY A 90 -10.90 2.38 -8.38
CA GLY A 90 -10.23 2.95 -7.22
C GLY A 90 -8.72 2.70 -7.15
N LYS A 91 -8.13 1.98 -8.10
CA LYS A 91 -6.73 1.53 -7.96
C LYS A 91 -5.70 2.43 -8.63
N MET A 92 -6.12 3.38 -9.45
CA MET A 92 -5.21 4.29 -10.12
C MET A 92 -5.53 5.73 -9.76
N VAL A 93 -4.50 6.46 -9.34
CA VAL A 93 -4.57 7.92 -9.15
C VAL A 93 -3.74 8.57 -10.25
N SER A 94 -4.28 9.57 -10.90
CA SER A 94 -3.60 10.28 -11.99
C SER A 94 -3.81 11.80 -11.87
N VAL A 95 -2.87 12.56 -12.42
CA VAL A 95 -2.98 14.01 -12.53
C VAL A 95 -2.49 14.46 -13.91
N ALA A 96 -3.26 15.33 -14.56
CA ALA A 96 -2.89 15.93 -15.83
C ALA A 96 -1.75 16.94 -15.63
N MET A 97 -0.80 16.92 -16.56
CA MET A 97 0.37 17.78 -16.52
C MET A 97 0.36 18.77 -17.68
N PRO A 98 0.73 20.04 -17.42
CA PRO A 98 1.06 20.95 -18.51
C PRO A 98 2.36 20.52 -19.19
N LYS A 99 2.68 21.13 -20.33
CA LYS A 99 4.00 20.95 -20.96
C LYS A 99 5.10 21.36 -19.99
N LEU A 100 5.97 20.44 -19.64
CA LEU A 100 7.08 20.65 -18.73
C LEU A 100 8.36 21.00 -19.52
N LYS A 101 9.19 21.85 -18.96
CA LYS A 101 10.55 22.14 -19.46
C LYS A 101 11.50 21.04 -19.00
N ALA A 102 12.64 20.90 -19.67
CA ALA A 102 13.72 20.04 -19.24
C ALA A 102 14.13 20.36 -17.78
N GLY A 103 14.23 19.34 -16.96
CA GLY A 103 14.54 19.51 -15.53
C GLY A 103 14.10 18.30 -14.70
N VAL A 104 14.38 18.37 -13.39
CA VAL A 104 14.01 17.34 -12.43
C VAL A 104 12.73 17.74 -11.70
N TYR A 105 11.80 16.82 -11.58
CA TYR A 105 10.51 17.00 -10.93
C TYR A 105 10.34 16.02 -9.80
N THR A 106 9.72 16.48 -8.71
CA THR A 106 9.39 15.64 -7.55
C THR A 106 7.90 15.36 -7.55
N VAL A 107 7.54 14.08 -7.51
CA VAL A 107 6.18 13.61 -7.33
C VAL A 107 6.00 13.25 -5.87
N LYS A 108 5.04 13.89 -5.20
CA LYS A 108 4.58 13.51 -3.85
C LYS A 108 3.20 12.92 -3.95
N TRP A 109 2.94 11.87 -3.20
CA TRP A 109 1.64 11.23 -3.21
C TRP A 109 1.15 10.91 -1.80
N VAL A 110 -0.16 10.93 -1.67
CA VAL A 110 -0.92 10.47 -0.51
C VAL A 110 -1.93 9.46 -1.04
N ALA A 111 -2.01 8.30 -0.42
CA ALA A 111 -3.02 7.29 -0.67
C ALA A 111 -3.68 6.90 0.64
N VAL A 112 -5.00 6.98 0.67
CA VAL A 112 -5.80 6.49 1.79
C VAL A 112 -6.60 5.30 1.28
N ALA A 113 -6.35 4.13 1.83
CA ALA A 113 -7.09 2.92 1.48
C ALA A 113 -8.54 3.00 1.98
N VAL A 114 -9.40 2.18 1.40
CA VAL A 114 -10.84 2.14 1.76
C VAL A 114 -11.05 1.79 3.24
N ASP A 115 -10.12 1.09 3.86
CA ASP A 115 -10.13 0.78 5.31
C ASP A 115 -9.61 1.93 6.20
N GLY A 116 -9.26 3.08 5.60
CA GLY A 116 -8.78 4.28 6.29
C GLY A 116 -7.27 4.35 6.53
N HIS A 117 -6.49 3.34 6.18
CA HIS A 117 -5.04 3.39 6.30
C HIS A 117 -4.44 4.38 5.30
N ARG A 118 -3.59 5.28 5.81
CA ARG A 118 -2.92 6.32 5.01
C ARG A 118 -1.47 5.94 4.76
N SER A 119 -1.05 6.00 3.51
CA SER A 119 0.34 5.91 3.08
C SER A 119 0.75 7.13 2.27
N THR A 120 2.02 7.48 2.33
CA THR A 120 2.60 8.63 1.62
C THR A 120 3.98 8.28 1.12
N GLY A 121 4.42 8.97 0.09
CA GLY A 121 5.78 8.86 -0.41
C GLY A 121 6.08 9.93 -1.43
N ASP A 122 7.32 9.92 -1.90
CA ASP A 122 7.77 10.76 -2.98
C ASP A 122 8.83 10.05 -3.84
N TYR A 123 8.98 10.53 -5.06
CA TYR A 123 10.02 10.13 -5.98
C TYR A 123 10.30 11.24 -6.99
N LYS A 124 11.35 11.09 -7.77
CA LYS A 124 11.74 12.05 -8.80
C LYS A 124 11.76 11.41 -10.17
N PHE A 125 11.53 12.24 -11.20
CA PHE A 125 11.79 11.91 -12.60
C PHE A 125 12.42 13.10 -13.30
N THR A 126 13.02 12.87 -14.46
CA THR A 126 13.68 13.92 -15.26
C THR A 126 12.97 14.07 -16.60
N VAL A 127 12.75 15.33 -17.02
CA VAL A 127 12.30 15.68 -18.37
C VAL A 127 13.51 16.13 -19.17
N LYS A 128 13.70 15.58 -20.38
CA LYS A 128 14.77 15.93 -21.32
C LYS A 128 14.31 16.93 -22.36
#